data_af59ffb41e4af42d9c7857e61e405a4c
#
_entry.id   af59ffb41e4af42d9c7857e61e405a4c
#
_cell.length_a   1.000
_cell.length_b   1.000
_cell.length_c   1.000
_cell.angle_alpha   90.00
_cell.angle_beta   90.00
_cell.angle_gamma   90.00
#
_symmetry.space_group_name_H-M   'P 1'
#
loop_
_entity.id
_entity.type
_entity.pdbx_description
1 polymer ?
#
loop_
_entity_poly.entity_id
_entity_poly.type
_entity_poly.pdbx_seq_one_letter_code
_entity_poly.pdbx_strand_id
1 'polypeptide(L)'
;VVGLYCVCVTESFTISAGDLCVLLCAFVFTGQILFVDHFAKYVDGVELSCAQFFFMTIFSLAGTLLFETPTWAGIQGAMGQILYVGILSSGVAYTLQIMAQKDSDPAVISLLLSLESVFAAISGAVILGDRLSGREYFGCAVMLAAVVLAQLPEKKKAAV
;
A
#
# COMPACT_ATOMS: atom_id res chain seq x y z
N VAL A 1 11.02 -0.52 -9.98
CA VAL A 1 11.82 -1.60 -9.36
C VAL A 1 13.14 -1.07 -8.82
N VAL A 2 14.00 -0.39 -9.61
CA VAL A 2 15.32 0.11 -9.15
C VAL A 2 15.17 1.11 -7.99
N GLY A 3 14.25 2.07 -8.08
CA GLY A 3 13.99 3.03 -7.02
C GLY A 3 13.53 2.37 -5.71
N LEU A 4 12.61 1.42 -5.81
CA LEU A 4 12.12 0.64 -4.68
C LEU A 4 13.25 -0.19 -4.03
N TYR A 5 14.09 -0.81 -4.84
CA TYR A 5 15.28 -1.52 -4.35
C TYR A 5 16.21 -0.61 -3.55
N CYS A 6 16.45 0.61 -4.03
CA CYS A 6 17.31 1.57 -3.33
C CYS A 6 16.74 2.05 -2.00
N VAL A 7 15.41 2.10 -1.86
CA VAL A 7 14.73 2.51 -0.62
C VAL A 7 14.67 1.35 0.39
N CYS A 8 14.34 0.14 -0.07
CA CYS A 8 14.01 -0.99 0.82
C CYS A 8 15.19 -1.88 1.20
N VAL A 9 16.30 -1.92 0.41
CA VAL A 9 17.41 -2.82 0.70
C VAL A 9 18.44 -2.14 1.58
N THR A 10 18.51 -2.53 2.84
CA THR A 10 19.56 -2.20 3.80
C THR A 10 20.79 -3.10 3.59
N GLU A 11 21.94 -2.73 4.12
CA GLU A 11 23.29 -3.24 3.78
C GLU A 11 23.56 -4.75 4.00
N SER A 12 22.64 -5.54 4.53
CA SER A 12 22.84 -6.97 4.75
C SER A 12 21.87 -7.82 3.91
N PHE A 13 22.38 -8.47 2.88
CA PHE A 13 21.67 -9.46 2.06
C PHE A 13 21.48 -10.78 2.84
N THR A 14 20.75 -10.75 3.93
CA THR A 14 20.27 -11.99 4.58
C THR A 14 18.79 -12.11 4.32
N ILE A 15 18.41 -13.06 3.46
CA ILE A 15 16.99 -13.38 3.26
C ILE A 15 16.46 -13.96 4.56
N SER A 16 15.66 -13.19 5.25
CA SER A 16 14.98 -13.61 6.48
C SER A 16 13.63 -14.26 6.15
N ALA A 17 13.06 -15.02 7.07
CA ALA A 17 11.68 -15.52 6.93
C ALA A 17 10.68 -14.36 6.74
N GLY A 18 10.96 -13.19 7.31
CA GLY A 18 10.17 -11.98 7.11
C GLY A 18 10.15 -11.50 5.67
N ASP A 19 11.30 -11.55 4.96
CA ASP A 19 11.38 -11.14 3.56
C ASP A 19 10.54 -12.05 2.65
N LEU A 20 10.49 -13.35 2.96
CA LEU A 20 9.62 -14.29 2.26
C LEU A 20 8.14 -13.97 2.50
N CYS A 21 7.76 -13.62 3.72
CA CYS A 21 6.39 -13.19 4.03
C CYS A 21 6.02 -11.91 3.28
N VAL A 22 6.92 -10.91 3.21
CA VAL A 22 6.70 -9.68 2.44
C VAL A 22 6.54 -9.98 0.96
N LEU A 23 7.34 -10.90 0.40
CA LEU A 23 7.20 -11.31 -0.99
C LEU A 23 5.84 -11.98 -1.25
N LEU A 24 5.40 -12.88 -0.37
CA LEU A 24 4.07 -13.49 -0.47
C LEU A 24 2.95 -12.45 -0.37
N CYS A 25 3.07 -11.49 0.54
CA CYS A 25 2.14 -10.36 0.64
C CYS A 25 2.06 -9.58 -0.67
N ALA A 26 3.19 -9.34 -1.35
CA ALA A 26 3.20 -8.62 -2.62
C ALA A 26 2.41 -9.36 -3.72
N PHE A 27 2.51 -10.70 -3.79
CA PHE A 27 1.70 -11.50 -4.72
C PHE A 27 0.22 -11.44 -4.39
N VAL A 28 -0.15 -11.57 -3.12
CA VAL A 28 -1.55 -11.48 -2.66
C VAL A 28 -2.12 -10.09 -2.94
N PHE A 29 -1.34 -9.04 -2.68
CA PHE A 29 -1.74 -7.66 -2.93
C PHE A 29 -1.93 -7.37 -4.43
N THR A 30 -1.07 -7.93 -5.28
CA THR A 30 -1.24 -7.86 -6.74
C THR A 30 -2.54 -8.53 -7.17
N GLY A 31 -2.82 -9.73 -6.64
CA GLY A 31 -4.09 -10.43 -6.87
C GLY A 31 -5.30 -9.60 -6.44
N GLN A 32 -5.20 -8.91 -5.31
CA GLN A 32 -6.26 -8.04 -4.82
C GLN A 32 -6.50 -6.85 -5.75
N ILE A 33 -5.45 -6.18 -6.25
CA ILE A 33 -5.60 -5.06 -7.20
C ILE A 33 -6.35 -5.53 -8.47
N LEU A 34 -5.97 -6.68 -9.02
CA LEU A 34 -6.63 -7.26 -10.21
C LEU A 34 -8.07 -7.67 -9.92
N PHE A 35 -8.34 -8.21 -8.73
CA PHE A 35 -9.69 -8.54 -8.30
C PHE A 35 -10.57 -7.30 -8.21
N VAL A 36 -10.08 -6.24 -7.57
CA VAL A 36 -10.78 -4.96 -7.45
C VAL A 36 -11.02 -4.35 -8.84
N ASP A 37 -10.02 -4.33 -9.73
CA ASP A 37 -10.18 -3.82 -11.11
C ASP A 37 -11.28 -4.57 -11.87
N HIS A 38 -11.35 -5.89 -11.70
CA HIS A 38 -12.38 -6.70 -12.35
C HIS A 38 -13.78 -6.39 -11.83
N PHE A 39 -13.95 -6.34 -10.50
CA PHE A 39 -15.29 -6.21 -9.88
C PHE A 39 -15.77 -4.76 -9.75
N ALA A 40 -14.88 -3.78 -9.65
CA ALA A 40 -15.24 -2.36 -9.54
C ALA A 40 -16.05 -1.83 -10.75
N LYS A 41 -16.01 -2.54 -11.88
CA LYS A 41 -16.80 -2.23 -13.08
C LYS A 41 -18.28 -2.64 -12.94
N TYR A 42 -18.58 -3.59 -12.05
CA TYR A 42 -19.90 -4.20 -11.89
C TYR A 42 -20.60 -3.80 -10.59
N VAL A 43 -19.82 -3.39 -9.58
CA VAL A 43 -20.30 -3.10 -8.22
C VAL A 43 -19.85 -1.71 -7.82
N ASP A 44 -20.59 -1.05 -6.95
CA ASP A 44 -20.19 0.25 -6.43
C ASP A 44 -18.94 0.12 -5.55
N GLY A 45 -17.99 1.06 -5.68
CA GLY A 45 -16.72 1.02 -4.95
C GLY A 45 -16.90 0.98 -3.42
N VAL A 46 -17.95 1.61 -2.92
CA VAL A 46 -18.30 1.59 -1.49
C VAL A 46 -18.79 0.21 -1.06
N GLU A 47 -19.66 -0.43 -1.84
CA GLU A 47 -20.15 -1.79 -1.56
C GLU A 47 -19.02 -2.81 -1.60
N LEU A 48 -18.13 -2.69 -2.58
CA LEU A 48 -16.96 -3.55 -2.72
C LEU A 48 -16.01 -3.38 -1.52
N SER A 49 -15.79 -2.16 -1.07
CA SER A 49 -14.99 -1.85 0.14
C SER A 49 -15.62 -2.47 1.38
N CYS A 50 -16.92 -2.30 1.59
CA CYS A 50 -17.63 -2.87 2.74
C CYS A 50 -17.52 -4.40 2.77
N ALA A 51 -17.70 -5.07 1.63
CA ALA A 51 -17.54 -6.52 1.54
C ALA A 51 -16.11 -6.96 1.88
N GLN A 52 -15.11 -6.26 1.35
CA GLN A 52 -13.70 -6.54 1.65
C GLN A 52 -13.39 -6.38 3.15
N PHE A 53 -13.81 -5.28 3.77
CA PHE A 53 -13.59 -5.06 5.20
C PHE A 53 -14.32 -6.07 6.08
N PHE A 54 -15.49 -6.52 5.67
CA PHE A 54 -16.21 -7.57 6.38
C PHE A 54 -15.41 -8.88 6.44
N PHE A 55 -14.92 -9.35 5.30
CA PHE A 55 -14.10 -10.56 5.26
C PHE A 55 -12.77 -10.38 5.99
N MET A 56 -12.09 -9.24 5.81
CA MET A 56 -10.85 -8.92 6.51
C MET A 56 -11.04 -8.93 8.03
N THR A 57 -12.17 -8.39 8.53
CA THR A 57 -12.49 -8.40 9.96
C THR A 57 -12.64 -9.82 10.49
N ILE A 58 -13.34 -10.70 9.76
CA ILE A 58 -13.51 -12.10 10.17
C ILE A 58 -12.15 -12.81 10.24
N PHE A 59 -11.32 -12.69 9.19
CA PHE A 59 -10.01 -13.35 9.16
C PHE A 59 -9.06 -12.78 10.22
N SER A 60 -9.05 -11.46 10.41
CA SER A 60 -8.22 -10.80 11.42
C SER A 60 -8.65 -11.18 12.83
N LEU A 61 -9.96 -11.24 13.10
CA LEU A 61 -10.48 -11.68 14.39
C LEU A 61 -10.11 -13.14 14.67
N ALA A 62 -10.26 -14.03 13.69
CA ALA A 62 -9.86 -15.42 13.82
C ALA A 62 -8.35 -15.54 14.07
N GLY A 63 -7.52 -14.79 13.36
CA GLY A 63 -6.08 -14.76 13.58
C GLY A 63 -5.70 -14.28 14.98
N THR A 64 -6.31 -13.19 15.45
CA THR A 64 -6.08 -12.66 16.79
C THR A 64 -6.45 -13.68 17.88
N LEU A 65 -7.59 -14.34 17.73
CA LEU A 65 -8.02 -15.35 18.71
C LEU A 65 -7.15 -16.62 18.72
N LEU A 66 -6.52 -16.96 17.61
CA LEU A 66 -5.69 -18.17 17.49
C LEU A 66 -4.22 -17.92 17.89
N PHE A 67 -3.69 -16.75 17.63
CA PHE A 67 -2.25 -16.48 17.75
C PHE A 67 -1.90 -15.43 18.79
N GLU A 68 -2.87 -14.65 19.28
CA GLU A 68 -2.63 -13.55 20.20
C GLU A 68 -3.50 -13.66 21.47
N THR A 69 -3.04 -13.03 22.54
CA THR A 69 -3.81 -12.88 23.79
C THR A 69 -4.04 -11.38 24.03
N PRO A 70 -5.04 -10.77 23.36
CA PRO A 70 -5.31 -9.35 23.53
C PRO A 70 -5.73 -9.04 24.96
N THR A 71 -5.07 -8.05 25.58
CA THR A 71 -5.43 -7.54 26.89
C THR A 71 -6.27 -6.28 26.76
N TRP A 72 -7.31 -6.15 27.57
CA TRP A 72 -8.19 -4.96 27.53
C TRP A 72 -7.42 -3.65 27.80
N ALA A 73 -6.45 -3.68 28.69
CA ALA A 73 -5.59 -2.53 28.97
C ALA A 73 -4.74 -2.12 27.75
N GLY A 74 -4.23 -3.10 26.99
CA GLY A 74 -3.48 -2.83 25.74
C GLY A 74 -4.36 -2.18 24.67
N ILE A 75 -5.59 -2.67 24.51
CA ILE A 75 -6.57 -2.08 23.56
C ILE A 75 -6.89 -0.65 23.94
N GLN A 76 -7.15 -0.38 25.22
CA GLN A 76 -7.42 0.99 25.68
C GLN A 76 -6.23 1.92 25.48
N GLY A 77 -5.02 1.47 25.74
CA GLY A 77 -3.79 2.23 25.52
C GLY A 77 -3.54 2.58 24.06
N ALA A 78 -3.96 1.72 23.14
CA ALA A 78 -3.80 1.90 21.70
C ALA A 78 -5.05 2.46 20.99
N MET A 79 -6.10 2.85 21.72
CA MET A 79 -7.40 3.24 21.15
C MET A 79 -7.29 4.36 20.12
N GLY A 80 -6.43 5.36 20.36
CA GLY A 80 -6.22 6.47 19.43
C GLY A 80 -5.65 5.99 18.09
N GLN A 81 -4.66 5.12 18.13
CA GLN A 81 -4.04 4.53 16.93
C GLN A 81 -5.02 3.62 16.18
N ILE A 82 -5.79 2.80 16.92
CA ILE A 82 -6.81 1.92 16.34
C ILE A 82 -7.88 2.73 15.61
N LEU A 83 -8.39 3.80 16.22
CA LEU A 83 -9.37 4.67 15.58
C LEU A 83 -8.79 5.40 14.36
N TYR A 84 -7.58 5.90 14.45
CA TYR A 84 -6.90 6.54 13.31
C TYR A 84 -6.76 5.58 12.13
N VAL A 85 -6.21 4.39 12.36
CA VAL A 85 -6.02 3.39 11.30
C VAL A 85 -7.36 2.87 10.78
N GLY A 86 -8.32 2.58 11.66
CA GLY A 86 -9.62 2.04 11.25
C GLY A 86 -10.46 3.04 10.46
N ILE A 87 -10.54 4.29 10.88
CA ILE A 87 -11.41 5.29 10.25
C ILE A 87 -10.70 5.97 9.07
N LEU A 88 -9.52 6.55 9.29
CA LEU A 88 -8.85 7.35 8.26
C LEU A 88 -8.11 6.49 7.25
N SER A 89 -7.29 5.55 7.69
CA SER A 89 -6.49 4.74 6.77
C SER A 89 -7.34 3.69 6.07
N SER A 90 -8.07 2.86 6.81
CA SER A 90 -8.89 1.81 6.22
C SER A 90 -10.21 2.36 5.68
N GLY A 91 -11.01 3.05 6.49
CA GLY A 91 -12.33 3.52 6.10
C GLY A 91 -12.29 4.52 4.95
N VAL A 92 -11.55 5.61 5.10
CA VAL A 92 -11.56 6.70 4.10
C VAL A 92 -10.58 6.44 2.97
N ALA A 93 -9.28 6.28 3.28
CA ALA A 93 -8.24 6.22 2.24
C ALA A 93 -8.39 4.99 1.33
N TYR A 94 -8.66 3.82 1.92
CA TYR A 94 -8.80 2.58 1.16
C TYR A 94 -10.07 2.55 0.30
N THR A 95 -11.19 3.11 0.80
CA THR A 95 -12.41 3.25 0.01
C THR A 95 -12.21 4.21 -1.16
N LEU A 96 -11.54 5.34 -0.96
CA LEU A 96 -11.18 6.26 -2.03
C LEU A 96 -10.25 5.61 -3.06
N GLN A 97 -9.32 4.78 -2.62
CA GLN A 97 -8.45 4.00 -3.50
C GLN A 97 -9.27 3.06 -4.40
N ILE A 98 -10.22 2.31 -3.87
CA ILE A 98 -11.08 1.40 -4.65
C ILE A 98 -11.96 2.19 -5.64
N MET A 99 -12.49 3.33 -5.22
CA MET A 99 -13.26 4.20 -6.12
C MET A 99 -12.40 4.73 -7.27
N ALA A 100 -11.16 5.11 -7.00
CA ALA A 100 -10.22 5.59 -8.02
C ALA A 100 -9.79 4.48 -9.00
N GLN A 101 -9.78 3.22 -8.57
CA GLN A 101 -9.45 2.08 -9.43
C GLN A 101 -10.49 1.81 -10.51
N LYS A 102 -11.76 2.21 -10.29
CA LYS A 102 -12.87 1.94 -11.21
C LYS A 102 -12.62 2.45 -12.62
N ASP A 103 -12.01 3.63 -12.74
CA ASP A 103 -11.82 4.35 -14.01
C ASP A 103 -10.34 4.46 -14.41
N SER A 104 -9.45 3.73 -13.73
CA SER A 104 -8.00 3.84 -13.91
C SER A 104 -7.37 2.50 -14.29
N ASP A 105 -6.30 2.55 -15.07
CA ASP A 105 -5.52 1.37 -15.43
C ASP A 105 -4.81 0.80 -14.18
N PRO A 106 -4.90 -0.52 -13.90
CA PRO A 106 -4.24 -1.15 -12.75
C PRO A 106 -2.72 -0.89 -12.67
N ALA A 107 -2.06 -0.74 -13.81
CA ALA A 107 -0.64 -0.42 -13.85
C ALA A 107 -0.36 1.00 -13.34
N VAL A 108 -1.20 1.96 -13.66
CA VAL A 108 -1.10 3.34 -13.16
C VAL A 108 -1.37 3.38 -11.66
N ILE A 109 -2.39 2.67 -11.20
CA ILE A 109 -2.71 2.57 -9.75
C ILE A 109 -1.52 1.98 -8.98
N SER A 110 -0.93 0.89 -9.45
CA SER A 110 0.22 0.27 -8.77
C SER A 110 1.43 1.19 -8.70
N LEU A 111 1.65 2.02 -9.73
CA LEU A 111 2.70 3.04 -9.73
C LEU A 111 2.40 4.17 -8.72
N LEU A 112 1.15 4.64 -8.65
CA LEU A 112 0.75 5.64 -7.67
C LEU A 112 0.86 5.11 -6.24
N LEU A 113 0.48 3.87 -5.99
CA LEU A 113 0.66 3.22 -4.68
C LEU A 113 2.15 3.09 -4.32
N SER A 114 3.04 2.94 -5.29
CA SER A 114 4.48 2.95 -5.02
C SER A 114 4.99 4.29 -4.46
N LEU A 115 4.27 5.40 -4.67
CA LEU A 115 4.60 6.69 -4.04
C LEU A 115 4.37 6.68 -2.53
N GLU A 116 3.55 5.78 -2.01
CA GLU A 116 3.34 5.63 -0.57
C GLU A 116 4.67 5.46 0.17
N SER A 117 5.56 4.62 -0.36
CA SER A 117 6.88 4.42 0.24
C SER A 117 7.76 5.69 0.23
N VAL A 118 7.63 6.53 -0.80
CA VAL A 118 8.33 7.82 -0.86
C VAL A 118 7.79 8.78 0.21
N PHE A 119 6.46 8.88 0.31
CA PHE A 119 5.83 9.73 1.32
C PHE A 119 6.09 9.21 2.74
N ALA A 120 6.11 7.89 2.95
CA ALA A 120 6.45 7.26 4.22
C ALA A 120 7.89 7.61 4.63
N ALA A 121 8.86 7.50 3.72
CA ALA A 121 10.26 7.86 3.96
C ALA A 121 10.42 9.35 4.30
N ILE A 122 9.77 10.24 3.56
CA ILE A 122 9.80 11.68 3.83
C ILE A 122 9.15 12.01 5.17
N SER A 123 7.99 11.42 5.45
CA SER A 123 7.29 11.62 6.73
C SER A 123 8.08 11.10 7.92
N GLY A 124 8.73 9.94 7.78
CA GLY A 124 9.62 9.39 8.79
C GLY A 124 10.79 10.34 9.08
N ALA A 125 11.43 10.87 8.05
CA ALA A 125 12.53 11.83 8.21
C ALA A 125 12.08 13.13 8.91
N VAL A 126 10.88 13.66 8.56
CA VAL A 126 10.39 14.93 9.11
C VAL A 126 9.83 14.76 10.53
N ILE A 127 9.04 13.72 10.78
CA ILE A 127 8.28 13.56 12.03
C ILE A 127 9.11 12.82 13.09
N LEU A 128 9.83 11.76 12.70
CA LEU A 128 10.61 10.93 13.61
C LEU A 128 12.08 11.39 13.69
N GLY A 129 12.52 12.28 12.79
CA GLY A 129 13.89 12.75 12.71
C GLY A 129 14.85 11.68 12.16
N ASP A 130 14.32 10.69 11.45
CA ASP A 130 15.13 9.65 10.82
C ASP A 130 16.05 10.26 9.77
N ARG A 131 17.33 9.86 9.81
CA ARG A 131 18.29 10.31 8.80
C ARG A 131 18.25 9.39 7.59
N LEU A 132 17.60 9.85 6.54
CA LEU A 132 17.66 9.19 5.24
C LEU A 132 19.08 9.13 4.72
N SER A 133 19.53 7.98 4.30
CA SER A 133 20.80 7.81 3.60
C SER A 133 20.74 8.42 2.21
N GLY A 134 21.88 8.80 1.64
CA GLY A 134 21.93 9.32 0.27
C GLY A 134 21.34 8.35 -0.77
N ARG A 135 21.39 7.05 -0.49
CA ARG A 135 20.79 5.99 -1.32
C ARG A 135 19.26 6.02 -1.28
N GLU A 136 18.67 6.27 -0.13
CA GLU A 136 17.21 6.38 0.03
C GLU A 136 16.67 7.63 -0.67
N TYR A 137 17.38 8.77 -0.55
CA TYR A 137 17.04 9.98 -1.33
C TYR A 137 17.07 9.72 -2.84
N PHE A 138 18.10 9.03 -3.32
CA PHE A 138 18.20 8.65 -4.74
C PHE A 138 17.06 7.71 -5.15
N GLY A 139 16.73 6.72 -4.33
CA GLY A 139 15.60 5.81 -4.55
C GLY A 139 14.27 6.53 -4.67
N CYS A 140 13.99 7.46 -3.75
CA CYS A 140 12.78 8.31 -3.79
C CYS A 140 12.72 9.15 -5.06
N ALA A 141 13.83 9.78 -5.45
CA ALA A 141 13.89 10.59 -6.67
C ALA A 141 13.63 9.77 -7.94
N VAL A 142 14.20 8.57 -8.03
CA VAL A 142 13.98 7.64 -9.16
C VAL A 142 12.52 7.17 -9.22
N MET A 143 11.90 6.88 -8.06
CA MET A 143 10.48 6.49 -8.00
C MET A 143 9.57 7.62 -8.45
N LEU A 144 9.77 8.85 -7.96
CA LEU A 144 9.03 10.03 -8.39
C LEU A 144 9.16 10.27 -9.90
N ALA A 145 10.38 10.21 -10.43
CA ALA A 145 10.63 10.35 -11.86
C ALA A 145 9.90 9.28 -12.68
N ALA A 146 9.91 8.03 -12.23
CA ALA A 146 9.22 6.93 -12.91
C ALA A 146 7.71 7.13 -12.96
N VAL A 147 7.09 7.59 -11.86
CA VAL A 147 5.64 7.89 -11.82
C VAL A 147 5.29 9.05 -12.74
N VAL A 148 6.06 10.13 -12.71
CA VAL A 148 5.84 11.29 -13.60
C VAL A 148 5.96 10.88 -15.06
N LEU A 149 6.97 10.08 -15.42
CA LEU A 149 7.16 9.56 -16.77
C LEU A 149 6.01 8.66 -17.22
N ALA A 150 5.49 7.83 -16.33
CA ALA A 150 4.37 6.94 -16.63
C ALA A 150 3.04 7.69 -16.84
N GLN A 151 2.90 8.88 -16.27
CA GLN A 151 1.71 9.73 -16.43
C GLN A 151 1.80 10.70 -17.61
N LEU A 152 2.96 10.81 -18.27
CA LEU A 152 3.06 11.60 -19.49
C LEU A 152 2.18 10.97 -20.57
N PRO A 153 1.30 11.75 -21.22
CA PRO A 153 0.42 11.22 -22.26
C PRO A 153 1.30 10.62 -23.36
N GLU A 154 1.10 9.30 -23.62
CA GLU A 154 1.66 8.72 -24.84
C GLU A 154 1.18 9.54 -26.03
N LYS A 155 2.11 10.12 -26.77
CA LYS A 155 1.78 10.69 -28.08
C LYS A 155 1.17 9.56 -28.90
N LYS A 156 -0.17 9.56 -29.05
CA LYS A 156 -0.84 8.70 -30.00
C LYS A 156 -0.03 8.74 -31.29
N LYS A 157 0.66 7.66 -31.63
CA LYS A 157 1.19 7.48 -32.98
C LYS A 157 -0.03 7.59 -33.90
N ALA A 158 -0.11 8.69 -34.63
CA ALA A 158 -1.07 8.84 -35.67
C ALA A 158 -0.90 7.60 -36.58
N ALA A 159 -1.91 6.76 -36.59
CA ALA A 159 -2.00 5.68 -37.54
C ALA A 159 -2.13 6.35 -38.92
N VAL A 160 -1.10 6.18 -39.75
CA VAL A 160 -1.13 6.45 -41.18
C VAL A 160 -1.78 5.27 -41.85
#